data_f0117eb958eab8ed985f20123ac11173
#
_entry.id   f0117eb958eab8ed985f20123ac11173
#
_cell.length_a   1.000
_cell.length_b   1.000
_cell.length_c   1.000
_cell.angle_alpha   90.00
_cell.angle_beta   90.00
_cell.angle_gamma   90.00
#
_symmetry.space_group_name_H-M   'P 1'
#
loop_
_entity.id
_entity.type
_entity.pdbx_description
1 polymer ?
#
loop_
_entity_poly.entity_id
_entity_poly.type
_entity_poly.pdbx_seq_one_letter_code
_entity_poly.pdbx_strand_id
1 'polypeptide(L)' 'HALGDCLIESIMDHAKTSGYKEMVLDTIEPLQAAIHLYKKHGFVECKPYYHNPMNDVIYMSKELD' A
#
# COMPACT_ATOMS: atom_id res chain seq x y z
N HIS A 1 5.20 -12.16 6.52
CA HIS A 1 6.53 -12.35 7.05
C HIS A 1 6.90 -11.21 7.98
N ALA A 2 7.60 -11.52 9.07
CA ALA A 2 7.82 -10.57 10.16
C ALA A 2 8.54 -9.28 9.72
N LEU A 3 9.54 -9.40 8.86
CA LEU A 3 10.29 -8.22 8.39
C LEU A 3 9.41 -7.30 7.54
N GLY A 4 8.62 -7.88 6.65
CA GLY A 4 7.72 -7.09 5.81
C GLY A 4 6.66 -6.40 6.63
N ASP A 5 6.10 -7.10 7.61
CA ASP A 5 5.10 -6.53 8.52
C ASP A 5 5.67 -5.36 9.31
N CYS A 6 6.85 -5.55 9.87
CA CYS A 6 7.53 -4.51 10.64
C CYS A 6 7.78 -3.25 9.81
N LEU A 7 8.24 -3.44 8.57
CA LEU A 7 8.53 -2.32 7.70
C LEU A 7 7.27 -1.53 7.36
N ILE A 8 6.21 -2.22 6.98
CA ILE A 8 4.96 -1.56 6.61
C ILE A 8 4.34 -0.84 7.80
N GLU A 9 4.35 -1.46 8.96
CA GLU A 9 3.82 -0.83 10.17
C GLU A 9 4.60 0.42 10.54
N SER A 10 5.92 0.37 10.39
CA SER A 10 6.78 1.51 10.66
C SER A 10 6.48 2.69 9.73
N ILE A 11 6.32 2.40 8.45
CA ILE A 11 5.98 3.43 7.45
C ILE A 11 4.61 4.03 7.73
N MET A 12 3.63 3.19 8.03
CA MET A 12 2.27 3.65 8.32
C MET A 12 2.23 4.51 9.58
N ASP A 13 2.96 4.10 10.61
CA ASP A 13 3.03 4.83 11.85
C ASP A 13 3.68 6.19 11.65
N HIS A 14 4.76 6.23 10.88
CA HIS A 14 5.45 7.48 10.55
C HIS A 14 4.53 8.43 9.78
N ALA A 15 3.81 7.91 8.80
CA ALA A 15 2.88 8.72 8.01
C ALA A 15 1.77 9.29 8.88
N LYS A 16 1.22 8.46 9.75
CA LYS A 16 0.15 8.88 10.67
C LYS A 16 0.63 9.96 11.63
N THR A 17 1.81 9.77 12.18
CA THR A 17 2.42 10.74 13.10
C THR A 17 2.72 12.06 12.40
N SER A 18 3.06 11.99 11.12
CA SER A 18 3.33 13.20 10.31
C SER A 18 2.06 13.92 9.86
N GLY A 19 0.89 13.40 10.20
CA GLY A 19 -0.38 14.07 9.91
C GLY A 19 -1.04 13.65 8.60
N TYR A 20 -0.51 12.65 7.93
CA TYR A 20 -1.15 12.13 6.73
C TYR A 20 -2.39 11.32 7.10
N LYS A 21 -3.44 11.46 6.32
CA LYS A 21 -4.71 10.77 6.57
C LYS A 21 -4.91 9.56 5.68
N GLU A 22 -4.12 9.47 4.62
CA GLU A 22 -4.23 8.39 3.66
C GLU A 22 -2.86 8.03 3.14
N MET A 23 -2.66 6.76 2.88
CA MET A 23 -1.44 6.26 2.28
C MET A 23 -1.81 5.51 1.01
N VAL A 24 -1.15 5.86 -0.10
CA VAL A 24 -1.38 5.21 -1.39
C VAL A 24 -0.08 4.61 -1.89
N LEU A 25 -0.21 3.51 -2.61
CA LEU A 25 0.95 2.85 -3.19
C LEU A 25 0.54 2.15 -4.49
N ASP A 26 1.54 1.77 -5.26
CA ASP A 26 1.31 0.95 -6.44
C ASP A 26 2.22 -0.28 -6.39
N THR A 27 1.74 -1.35 -6.95
CA THR A 27 2.48 -2.60 -7.05
C THR A 27 2.11 -3.27 -8.37
N ILE A 28 2.76 -4.36 -8.69
CA ILE A 28 2.45 -5.08 -9.93
C ILE A 28 1.84 -6.43 -9.62
N GLU A 29 0.96 -6.89 -10.53
CA GLU A 29 0.21 -8.12 -10.35
C GLU A 29 1.06 -9.34 -10.01
N PRO A 30 2.22 -9.57 -10.64
CA PRO A 30 3.05 -10.73 -10.29
C PRO A 30 3.53 -10.75 -8.85
N LEU A 31 3.54 -9.62 -8.16
CA LEU A 31 3.99 -9.55 -6.77
C LEU A 31 2.87 -9.89 -5.80
N GLN A 32 2.37 -11.12 -5.89
CA GLN A 32 1.23 -11.55 -5.07
C GLN A 32 1.51 -11.52 -3.58
N ALA A 33 2.73 -11.84 -3.16
CA ALA A 33 3.09 -11.79 -1.76
C ALA A 33 3.00 -10.37 -1.20
N ALA A 34 3.43 -9.38 -1.99
CA ALA A 34 3.33 -7.98 -1.60
C ALA A 34 1.87 -7.54 -1.52
N ILE A 35 1.06 -7.95 -2.49
CA ILE A 35 -0.37 -7.62 -2.50
C ILE A 35 -1.05 -8.18 -1.25
N HIS A 36 -0.76 -9.44 -0.91
CA HIS A 36 -1.31 -10.06 0.30
C HIS A 36 -0.88 -9.32 1.56
N LEU A 37 0.39 -8.90 1.61
CA LEU A 37 0.90 -8.16 2.74
C LEU A 37 0.15 -6.84 2.93
N TYR A 38 -0.06 -6.09 1.84
CA TYR A 38 -0.77 -4.82 1.90
C TYR A 38 -2.22 -5.02 2.32
N LYS A 39 -2.89 -6.02 1.77
CA LYS A 39 -4.28 -6.34 2.15
C LYS A 39 -4.39 -6.72 3.62
N LYS A 40 -3.40 -7.46 4.12
CA LYS A 40 -3.34 -7.85 5.52
C LYS A 40 -3.30 -6.62 6.44
N HIS A 41 -2.65 -5.56 5.99
CA HIS A 41 -2.54 -4.32 6.75
C HIS A 41 -3.67 -3.33 6.46
N GLY A 42 -4.69 -3.76 5.73
CA GLY A 42 -5.88 -2.95 5.53
C GLY A 42 -5.89 -2.12 4.25
N PHE A 43 -4.91 -2.29 3.38
CA PHE A 43 -4.92 -1.64 2.09
C PHE A 43 -5.96 -2.27 1.20
N VAL A 44 -6.64 -1.45 0.41
CA VAL A 44 -7.66 -1.91 -0.55
C VAL A 44 -7.31 -1.36 -1.93
N GLU A 45 -7.72 -2.08 -2.97
CA GLU A 45 -7.51 -1.61 -4.33
C GLU A 45 -8.29 -0.32 -4.55
N CYS A 46 -7.66 0.61 -5.26
CA CYS A 46 -8.29 1.87 -5.59
C CYS A 46 -8.06 2.19 -7.06
N LYS A 47 -8.71 3.25 -7.54
CA LYS A 47 -8.54 3.69 -8.91
C LYS A 47 -7.15 4.28 -9.10
N PRO A 48 -6.59 4.19 -10.32
CA PRO A 48 -5.31 4.83 -10.60
C PRO A 48 -5.35 6.32 -10.28
N TYR A 49 -4.36 6.77 -9.53
CA TYR A 49 -4.25 8.19 -9.19
C TYR A 49 -3.29 8.94 -10.11
N TYR A 50 -2.68 8.24 -11.05
CA TYR A 50 -1.90 8.84 -12.11
C TYR A 50 -1.87 7.89 -13.31
N HIS A 51 -1.53 8.42 -14.47
CA HIS A 51 -1.44 7.60 -15.68
C HIS A 51 -0.18 6.75 -15.65
N ASN A 52 -0.33 5.45 -15.87
CA ASN A 52 0.79 4.53 -15.91
C ASN A 52 0.64 3.65 -17.15
N PRO A 53 1.68 3.58 -18.02
CA PRO A 53 1.59 2.78 -19.23
C PRO A 53 1.60 1.27 -18.99
N MET A 54 1.96 0.82 -17.81
CA MET A 54 1.94 -0.62 -17.49
C MET A 54 0.53 -1.08 -17.22
N ASN A 55 0.17 -2.24 -17.78
CA ASN A 55 -1.19 -2.76 -17.66
C ASN A 55 -1.42 -3.60 -16.40
N ASP A 56 -0.35 -4.05 -15.77
CA ASP A 56 -0.44 -4.95 -14.62
C ASP A 56 -0.22 -4.24 -13.29
N VAL A 57 -0.32 -2.93 -13.28
CA VAL A 57 -0.16 -2.15 -12.06
C VAL A 57 -1.44 -2.14 -11.25
N ILE A 58 -1.31 -2.39 -9.96
CA ILE A 58 -2.42 -2.34 -9.02
C ILE A 58 -2.18 -1.18 -8.06
N TYR A 59 -3.17 -0.34 -7.91
CA TYR A 59 -3.11 0.80 -7.00
C TYR A 59 -3.88 0.48 -5.74
N MET A 60 -3.29 0.76 -4.60
CA MET A 60 -3.90 0.45 -3.31
C MET A 60 -3.80 1.65 -2.38
N SER A 61 -4.78 1.78 -1.50
CA SER A 61 -4.81 2.87 -0.55
C SER A 61 -5.31 2.38 0.80
N LYS A 62 -4.96 3.13 1.84
CA LYS A 62 -5.43 2.87 3.19
C LYS A 62 -5.61 4.18 3.93
N GLU A 63 -6.75 4.32 4.61
CA GLU A 63 -6.96 5.44 5.51
C GLU A 63 -6.18 5.19 6.81
N LEU A 64 -5.52 6.23 7.29
CA LEU A 64 -4.66 6.14 8.47
C LEU A 64 -5.31 6.60 9.76
N ASP A 65 -6.52 7.07 9.69
CA ASP A 65 -7.26 7.51 10.88
C ASP A 65 -7.89 6.35 11.61
#